data_53811a16dcc6f14504add7fb353fa334
#
_entry.id   53811a16dcc6f14504add7fb353fa334
#
_cell.length_a   1.000
_cell.length_b   1.000
_cell.length_c   1.000
_cell.angle_alpha   90.00
_cell.angle_beta   90.00
_cell.angle_gamma   90.00
#
_symmetry.space_group_name_H-M   'P 1'
#
loop_
_entity.id
_entity.type
_entity.pdbx_description
1 polymer ?
#
loop_
_entity_poly.entity_id
_entity_poly.type
_entity_poly.pdbx_seq_one_letter_code
_entity_poly.pdbx_strand_id
1 'polypeptide(L)'
;GHKVLGLESPDGKITAAQVAETYEAHIHNDSFEHMVQPKMVYISNPTEVGTIYSKAELTALSETCHKYGLYLFLDGARLGYGLAAPDNDLTLPEIAALCDVFYIGGTKVGALFGEAVVIKNPELAQDFRYLIKQNGGMLAKGRLLGLQFDALFTDGLYQEISAHAIAMAEKLREAFTAKGYNYLAPNRTNQIFVIVPD
;
A
#
# COMPACT_ATOMS: atom_id res chain seq x y z
N GLY A 1 7.29 19.97 -8.54
CA GLY A 1 6.64 18.84 -7.93
C GLY A 1 5.67 18.15 -8.87
N HIS A 2 5.29 16.96 -8.50
CA HIS A 2 4.27 16.22 -9.22
C HIS A 2 2.87 16.59 -8.68
N LYS A 3 1.86 16.54 -9.55
CA LYS A 3 0.48 16.73 -9.15
C LYS A 3 -0.16 15.37 -8.86
N VAL A 4 -0.94 15.32 -7.79
CA VAL A 4 -1.81 14.17 -7.51
C VAL A 4 -3.19 14.44 -8.08
N LEU A 5 -3.73 13.48 -8.82
CA LEU A 5 -5.12 13.43 -9.26
C LEU A 5 -5.86 12.53 -8.27
N GLY A 6 -6.58 13.15 -7.33
CA GLY A 6 -7.36 12.40 -6.33
C GLY A 6 -8.62 11.81 -6.96
N LEU A 7 -8.84 10.51 -6.76
CA LEU A 7 -10.06 9.82 -7.16
C LEU A 7 -10.94 9.59 -5.92
N GLU A 8 -12.23 9.77 -6.06
CA GLU A 8 -13.18 9.52 -4.97
C GLU A 8 -13.19 8.04 -4.60
N SER A 9 -13.21 7.78 -3.31
CA SER A 9 -13.19 6.41 -2.79
C SER A 9 -13.94 6.33 -1.45
N PRO A 10 -15.10 5.67 -1.40
CA PRO A 10 -15.88 5.54 -0.18
C PRO A 10 -15.25 4.59 0.85
N ASP A 11 -14.41 3.67 0.40
CA ASP A 11 -13.76 2.64 1.22
C ASP A 11 -12.22 2.71 1.23
N GLY A 12 -11.64 3.80 0.68
CA GLY A 12 -10.20 4.00 0.57
C GLY A 12 -9.55 3.32 -0.65
N LYS A 13 -10.30 2.54 -1.45
CA LYS A 13 -9.80 1.87 -2.65
C LYS A 13 -10.23 2.60 -3.92
N ILE A 14 -9.35 2.68 -4.90
CA ILE A 14 -9.68 3.08 -6.27
C ILE A 14 -9.80 1.84 -7.15
N THR A 15 -10.57 1.95 -8.21
CA THR A 15 -10.84 0.84 -9.12
C THR A 15 -10.07 0.98 -10.43
N ALA A 16 -9.85 -0.14 -11.11
CA ALA A 16 -9.29 -0.18 -12.47
C ALA A 16 -10.12 0.65 -13.47
N ALA A 17 -11.44 0.67 -13.30
CA ALA A 17 -12.33 1.48 -14.14
C ALA A 17 -12.08 2.99 -13.97
N GLN A 18 -11.96 3.48 -12.74
CA GLN A 18 -11.63 4.89 -12.47
C GLN A 18 -10.26 5.29 -13.04
N VAL A 19 -9.26 4.40 -12.94
CA VAL A 19 -7.94 4.63 -13.55
C VAL A 19 -8.05 4.73 -15.06
N ALA A 20 -8.78 3.80 -15.71
CA ALA A 20 -9.01 3.82 -17.14
C ALA A 20 -9.73 5.10 -17.58
N GLU A 21 -10.83 5.47 -16.91
CA GLU A 21 -11.59 6.68 -17.20
C GLU A 21 -10.72 7.95 -17.07
N THR A 22 -9.93 8.05 -16.02
CA THR A 22 -9.02 9.19 -15.81
C THR A 22 -7.98 9.31 -16.92
N TYR A 23 -7.39 8.19 -17.33
CA TYR A 23 -6.42 8.15 -18.42
C TYR A 23 -7.05 8.50 -19.77
N GLU A 24 -8.19 7.87 -20.11
CA GLU A 24 -8.92 8.12 -21.34
C GLU A 24 -9.41 9.58 -21.42
N ALA A 25 -9.91 10.14 -20.32
CA ALA A 25 -10.28 11.56 -20.25
C ALA A 25 -9.09 12.51 -20.54
N HIS A 26 -7.88 12.11 -20.14
CA HIS A 26 -6.67 12.87 -20.46
C HIS A 26 -6.32 12.81 -21.95
N ILE A 27 -6.20 11.60 -22.52
CA ILE A 27 -5.72 11.43 -23.92
C ILE A 27 -6.72 11.89 -24.98
N HIS A 28 -8.01 11.94 -24.66
CA HIS A 28 -9.07 12.41 -25.56
C HIS A 28 -9.44 13.88 -25.33
N ASN A 29 -8.74 14.59 -24.47
CA ASN A 29 -8.96 16.02 -24.27
C ASN A 29 -8.22 16.83 -25.32
N ASP A 30 -8.90 17.71 -26.02
CA ASP A 30 -8.29 18.58 -27.06
C ASP A 30 -7.18 19.49 -26.52
N SER A 31 -7.14 19.69 -25.21
CA SER A 31 -6.14 20.51 -24.51
C SER A 31 -5.23 19.67 -23.61
N PHE A 32 -5.01 18.39 -23.92
CA PHE A 32 -4.23 17.48 -23.08
C PHE A 32 -2.81 17.97 -22.77
N GLU A 33 -2.20 18.73 -23.71
CA GLU A 33 -0.88 19.32 -23.56
C GLU A 33 -0.78 20.34 -22.41
N HIS A 34 -1.93 20.91 -22.00
CA HIS A 34 -2.03 21.83 -20.87
C HIS A 34 -2.40 21.14 -19.55
N MET A 35 -2.58 19.83 -19.58
CA MET A 35 -2.98 19.02 -18.43
C MET A 35 -1.80 18.21 -17.89
N VAL A 36 -1.89 17.80 -16.62
CA VAL A 36 -0.95 16.86 -16.03
C VAL A 36 -1.17 15.47 -16.64
N GLN A 37 -0.12 14.92 -17.24
CA GLN A 37 -0.15 13.58 -17.80
C GLN A 37 -0.13 12.53 -16.68
N PRO A 38 -1.11 11.63 -16.59
CA PRO A 38 -1.06 10.50 -15.69
C PRO A 38 0.12 9.58 -16.03
N LYS A 39 0.92 9.18 -15.04
CA LYS A 39 2.06 8.29 -15.25
C LYS A 39 2.16 7.18 -14.22
N MET A 40 1.59 7.39 -13.06
CA MET A 40 1.65 6.41 -11.96
C MET A 40 0.31 6.35 -11.25
N VAL A 41 -0.09 5.15 -10.90
CA VAL A 41 -1.18 4.86 -9.97
C VAL A 41 -0.55 4.57 -8.60
N TYR A 42 -0.99 5.32 -7.59
CA TYR A 42 -0.54 5.16 -6.20
C TYR A 42 -1.71 4.65 -5.36
N ILE A 43 -1.51 3.53 -4.69
CA ILE A 43 -2.49 2.94 -3.77
C ILE A 43 -1.83 2.61 -2.43
N SER A 44 -2.61 2.62 -1.34
CA SER A 44 -2.19 2.08 -0.04
C SER A 44 -2.83 0.72 0.20
N ASN A 45 -2.07 -0.26 0.68
CA ASN A 45 -2.61 -1.57 1.07
C ASN A 45 -1.96 -2.07 2.37
N PRO A 46 -2.69 -2.16 3.48
CA PRO A 46 -4.08 -1.66 3.71
C PRO A 46 -4.25 -0.17 3.45
N THR A 47 -5.48 0.23 3.10
CA THR A 47 -5.84 1.64 2.93
C THR A 47 -5.84 2.39 4.26
N GLU A 48 -5.97 3.71 4.21
CA GLU A 48 -6.01 4.55 5.43
C GLU A 48 -7.26 4.30 6.31
N VAL A 49 -8.31 3.70 5.75
CA VAL A 49 -9.51 3.27 6.51
C VAL A 49 -9.48 1.78 6.86
N GLY A 50 -8.35 1.10 6.61
CA GLY A 50 -8.10 -0.28 7.02
C GLY A 50 -8.66 -1.37 6.11
N THR A 51 -9.22 -1.02 4.96
CA THR A 51 -9.62 -1.99 3.94
C THR A 51 -8.40 -2.53 3.18
N ILE A 52 -8.55 -3.68 2.52
CA ILE A 52 -7.48 -4.28 1.72
C ILE A 52 -7.95 -4.51 0.28
N TYR A 53 -7.02 -4.46 -0.66
CA TYR A 53 -7.26 -4.91 -2.02
C TYR A 53 -7.24 -6.42 -2.08
N SER A 54 -8.27 -7.02 -2.67
CA SER A 54 -8.25 -8.43 -3.03
C SER A 54 -7.30 -8.69 -4.19
N LYS A 55 -6.93 -9.94 -4.39
CA LYS A 55 -6.12 -10.37 -5.54
C LYS A 55 -6.76 -9.97 -6.87
N ALA A 56 -8.07 -10.10 -6.99
CA ALA A 56 -8.81 -9.72 -8.19
C ALA A 56 -8.72 -8.20 -8.45
N GLU A 57 -8.93 -7.37 -7.43
CA GLU A 57 -8.85 -5.91 -7.54
C GLU A 57 -7.43 -5.45 -7.90
N LEU A 58 -6.41 -5.99 -7.22
CA LEU A 58 -5.02 -5.63 -7.50
C LEU A 58 -4.57 -6.09 -8.89
N THR A 59 -5.01 -7.27 -9.33
CA THR A 59 -4.76 -7.77 -10.69
C THR A 59 -5.36 -6.84 -11.74
N ALA A 60 -6.63 -6.45 -11.56
CA ALA A 60 -7.30 -5.54 -12.48
C ALA A 60 -6.61 -4.17 -12.58
N LEU A 61 -6.13 -3.62 -11.45
CA LEU A 61 -5.32 -2.40 -11.43
C LEU A 61 -4.01 -2.57 -12.18
N SER A 62 -3.28 -3.67 -11.93
CA SER A 62 -2.01 -3.99 -12.60
C SER A 62 -2.18 -4.10 -14.11
N GLU A 63 -3.17 -4.86 -14.57
CA GLU A 63 -3.48 -5.02 -16.00
C GLU A 63 -3.85 -3.69 -16.66
N THR A 64 -4.63 -2.86 -15.96
CA THR A 64 -5.00 -1.52 -16.45
C THR A 64 -3.79 -0.61 -16.53
N CYS A 65 -2.92 -0.62 -15.54
CA CYS A 65 -1.67 0.14 -15.57
C CYS A 65 -0.80 -0.29 -16.76
N HIS A 66 -0.59 -1.59 -16.95
CA HIS A 66 0.18 -2.12 -18.08
C HIS A 66 -0.44 -1.73 -19.44
N LYS A 67 -1.77 -1.83 -19.58
CA LYS A 67 -2.48 -1.44 -20.80
C LYS A 67 -2.20 0.01 -21.21
N TYR A 68 -2.11 0.92 -20.24
CA TYR A 68 -1.93 2.35 -20.50
C TYR A 68 -0.48 2.85 -20.29
N GLY A 69 0.48 1.97 -20.05
CA GLY A 69 1.87 2.35 -19.80
C GLY A 69 2.06 3.20 -18.54
N LEU A 70 1.22 2.96 -17.53
CA LEU A 70 1.30 3.53 -16.19
C LEU A 70 2.10 2.61 -15.28
N TYR A 71 2.74 3.18 -14.27
CA TYR A 71 3.35 2.41 -13.18
C TYR A 71 2.37 2.21 -12.03
N LEU A 72 2.39 1.04 -11.40
CA LEU A 72 1.64 0.75 -10.19
C LEU A 72 2.57 0.78 -8.98
N PHE A 73 2.33 1.75 -8.09
CA PHE A 73 3.03 1.90 -6.82
C PHE A 73 2.12 1.54 -5.65
N LEU A 74 2.56 0.65 -4.76
CA LEU A 74 1.82 0.25 -3.57
C LEU A 74 2.54 0.74 -2.31
N ASP A 75 1.87 1.62 -1.58
CA ASP A 75 2.23 2.02 -0.23
C ASP A 75 1.88 0.90 0.75
N GLY A 76 2.91 0.23 1.26
CA GLY A 76 2.79 -0.87 2.20
C GLY A 76 3.13 -0.51 3.65
N ALA A 77 2.85 0.73 4.09
CA ALA A 77 3.17 1.19 5.45
C ALA A 77 2.63 0.26 6.55
N ARG A 78 1.54 -0.45 6.27
CA ARG A 78 0.91 -1.44 7.16
C ARG A 78 0.76 -2.81 6.50
N LEU A 79 1.63 -3.13 5.54
CA LEU A 79 1.50 -4.31 4.69
C LEU A 79 1.44 -5.61 5.49
N GLY A 80 2.21 -5.74 6.56
CA GLY A 80 2.18 -6.91 7.43
C GLY A 80 0.79 -7.18 8.00
N TYR A 81 0.09 -6.13 8.41
CA TYR A 81 -1.29 -6.25 8.94
C TYR A 81 -2.29 -6.64 7.84
N GLY A 82 -2.12 -6.13 6.62
CA GLY A 82 -2.91 -6.55 5.47
C GLY A 82 -2.70 -8.03 5.14
N LEU A 83 -1.45 -8.47 5.11
CA LEU A 83 -1.10 -9.88 4.86
C LEU A 83 -1.62 -10.85 5.94
N ALA A 84 -1.74 -10.38 7.18
CA ALA A 84 -2.27 -11.15 8.31
C ALA A 84 -3.79 -11.05 8.50
N ALA A 85 -4.47 -10.18 7.74
CA ALA A 85 -5.92 -10.01 7.83
C ALA A 85 -6.66 -11.29 7.41
N PRO A 86 -7.75 -11.68 8.10
CA PRO A 86 -8.46 -12.93 7.81
C PRO A 86 -9.10 -13.01 6.42
N ASP A 87 -9.38 -11.86 5.81
CA ASP A 87 -9.96 -11.72 4.48
C ASP A 87 -8.92 -11.47 3.37
N ASN A 88 -7.63 -11.54 3.71
CA ASN A 88 -6.55 -11.40 2.72
C ASN A 88 -6.41 -12.67 1.86
N ASP A 89 -6.31 -12.49 0.55
CA ASP A 89 -6.12 -13.53 -0.46
C ASP A 89 -4.80 -13.35 -1.27
N LEU A 90 -3.90 -12.47 -0.81
CA LEU A 90 -2.63 -12.15 -1.43
C LEU A 90 -1.44 -12.61 -0.58
N THR A 91 -0.40 -13.04 -1.27
CA THR A 91 0.93 -13.27 -0.70
C THR A 91 1.89 -12.17 -1.11
N LEU A 92 2.98 -12.00 -0.37
CA LEU A 92 4.01 -11.02 -0.71
C LEU A 92 4.63 -11.22 -2.11
N PRO A 93 4.92 -12.47 -2.57
CA PRO A 93 5.35 -12.71 -3.95
C PRO A 93 4.30 -12.31 -5.01
N GLU A 94 3.02 -12.48 -4.75
CA GLU A 94 1.95 -12.07 -5.66
C GLU A 94 1.85 -10.55 -5.75
N ILE A 95 1.95 -9.83 -4.63
CA ILE A 95 2.04 -8.36 -4.63
C ILE A 95 3.25 -7.90 -5.45
N ALA A 96 4.41 -8.55 -5.25
CA ALA A 96 5.62 -8.24 -6.02
C ALA A 96 5.48 -8.54 -7.52
N ALA A 97 4.64 -9.48 -7.91
CA ALA A 97 4.38 -9.78 -9.32
C ALA A 97 3.45 -8.75 -9.98
N LEU A 98 2.57 -8.10 -9.21
CA LEU A 98 1.55 -7.19 -9.70
C LEU A 98 1.96 -5.71 -9.67
N CYS A 99 2.92 -5.33 -8.83
CA CYS A 99 3.36 -3.94 -8.67
C CYS A 99 4.72 -3.69 -9.34
N ASP A 100 4.92 -2.49 -9.89
CA ASP A 100 6.25 -2.05 -10.38
C ASP A 100 7.18 -1.70 -9.21
N VAL A 101 6.62 -1.03 -8.21
CA VAL A 101 7.30 -0.65 -6.96
C VAL A 101 6.33 -0.81 -5.80
N PHE A 102 6.82 -1.29 -4.69
CA PHE A 102 6.09 -1.21 -3.42
C PHE A 102 7.08 -1.09 -2.26
N TYR A 103 6.61 -0.72 -1.10
CA TYR A 103 7.45 -0.85 0.08
C TYR A 103 6.79 -1.67 1.18
N ILE A 104 7.63 -2.31 1.96
CA ILE A 104 7.24 -3.11 3.12
C ILE A 104 7.44 -2.24 4.35
N GLY A 105 6.35 -1.90 5.02
CA GLY A 105 6.37 -1.08 6.21
C GLY A 105 7.13 -1.74 7.36
N GLY A 106 8.14 -1.04 7.89
CA GLY A 106 8.90 -1.49 9.06
C GLY A 106 8.48 -0.77 10.33
N THR A 107 8.34 0.54 10.27
CA THR A 107 8.14 1.42 11.44
C THR A 107 6.90 1.05 12.27
N LYS A 108 5.82 0.58 11.64
CA LYS A 108 4.59 0.17 12.34
C LYS A 108 4.60 -1.31 12.76
N VAL A 109 5.55 -2.11 12.25
CA VAL A 109 5.60 -3.58 12.45
C VAL A 109 6.91 -4.00 13.16
N GLY A 110 7.38 -3.20 14.11
CA GLY A 110 8.48 -3.56 15.00
C GLY A 110 9.84 -2.94 14.69
N ALA A 111 10.05 -2.33 13.52
CA ALA A 111 11.27 -1.56 13.28
C ALA A 111 11.25 -0.23 14.04
N LEU A 112 12.41 0.26 14.43
CA LEU A 112 12.56 1.57 15.07
C LEU A 112 12.34 2.70 14.05
N PHE A 113 12.75 2.49 12.80
CA PHE A 113 12.61 3.43 11.69
C PHE A 113 12.88 2.71 10.36
N GLY A 114 12.40 3.30 9.26
CA GLY A 114 12.69 2.87 7.91
C GLY A 114 11.67 1.90 7.31
N GLU A 115 11.76 1.80 6.00
CA GLU A 115 10.90 0.99 5.14
C GLU A 115 11.78 0.22 4.14
N ALA A 116 11.38 -0.96 3.72
CA ALA A 116 12.08 -1.72 2.69
C ALA A 116 11.40 -1.51 1.34
N VAL A 117 12.05 -0.76 0.45
CA VAL A 117 11.54 -0.50 -0.92
C VAL A 117 11.90 -1.66 -1.83
N VAL A 118 10.90 -2.21 -2.51
CA VAL A 118 11.05 -3.27 -3.51
C VAL A 118 10.73 -2.70 -4.88
N ILE A 119 11.71 -2.71 -5.77
CA ILE A 119 11.58 -2.24 -7.16
C ILE A 119 11.64 -3.46 -8.07
N LYS A 120 10.49 -3.81 -8.65
CA LYS A 120 10.37 -4.95 -9.58
C LYS A 120 10.71 -4.58 -11.00
N ASN A 121 10.37 -3.35 -11.40
CA ASN A 121 10.68 -2.86 -12.73
C ASN A 121 12.15 -2.42 -12.81
N PRO A 122 13.00 -3.08 -13.60
CA PRO A 122 14.44 -2.78 -13.65
C PRO A 122 14.74 -1.38 -14.20
N GLU A 123 13.88 -0.82 -15.03
CA GLU A 123 14.06 0.54 -15.55
C GLU A 123 13.95 1.58 -14.41
N LEU A 124 13.10 1.33 -13.44
CA LEU A 124 12.94 2.19 -12.26
C LEU A 124 14.06 2.01 -11.23
N ALA A 125 14.77 0.89 -11.28
CA ALA A 125 15.93 0.63 -10.42
C ALA A 125 17.21 1.30 -10.93
N GLN A 126 17.23 1.72 -12.21
CA GLN A 126 18.40 2.36 -12.80
C GLN A 126 18.71 3.65 -12.03
N ASP A 127 19.99 3.79 -11.64
CA ASP A 127 20.50 4.95 -10.88
C ASP A 127 19.80 5.24 -9.55
N PHE A 128 18.98 4.31 -9.03
CA PHE A 128 18.23 4.54 -7.80
C PHE A 128 19.13 4.87 -6.59
N ARG A 129 20.35 4.30 -6.52
CA ARG A 129 21.31 4.66 -5.46
C ARG A 129 21.78 6.12 -5.54
N TYR A 130 21.91 6.67 -6.75
CA TYR A 130 22.19 8.12 -6.92
C TYR A 130 21.02 8.96 -6.41
N LEU A 131 19.78 8.54 -6.70
CA LEU A 131 18.58 9.22 -6.20
C LEU A 131 18.50 9.16 -4.67
N ILE A 132 18.80 8.02 -4.05
CA ILE A 132 18.88 7.90 -2.58
C ILE A 132 19.93 8.87 -2.04
N LYS A 133 21.12 8.91 -2.63
CA LYS A 133 22.21 9.80 -2.21
C LYS A 133 21.84 11.27 -2.37
N GLN A 134 21.29 11.64 -3.51
CA GLN A 134 20.89 13.01 -3.85
C GLN A 134 19.84 13.54 -2.86
N ASN A 135 18.92 12.70 -2.44
CA ASN A 135 17.84 13.06 -1.51
C ASN A 135 18.20 12.86 -0.02
N GLY A 136 19.46 12.60 0.29
CA GLY A 136 19.95 12.46 1.67
C GLY A 136 19.59 11.13 2.35
N GLY A 137 19.04 10.15 1.62
CA GLY A 137 18.61 8.87 2.17
C GLY A 137 19.74 7.84 2.36
N MET A 138 20.97 8.13 1.93
CA MET A 138 22.10 7.22 2.06
C MET A 138 22.86 7.50 3.37
N LEU A 139 22.48 6.81 4.43
CA LEU A 139 23.13 6.94 5.73
C LEU A 139 24.52 6.27 5.73
N ALA A 140 25.50 6.91 6.42
CA ALA A 140 26.83 6.32 6.63
C ALA A 140 26.77 4.99 7.41
N LYS A 141 25.78 4.81 8.28
CA LYS A 141 25.48 3.60 9.06
C LYS A 141 24.20 2.90 8.55
N GLY A 142 23.98 2.86 7.25
CA GLY A 142 22.78 2.29 6.63
C GLY A 142 22.49 0.83 6.98
N ARG A 143 23.53 0.05 7.40
CA ARG A 143 23.35 -1.30 7.92
C ARG A 143 22.38 -1.40 9.11
N LEU A 144 22.20 -0.31 9.88
CA LEU A 144 21.24 -0.29 11.00
C LEU A 144 19.80 -0.42 10.53
N LEU A 145 19.49 0.09 9.34
CA LEU A 145 18.21 -0.15 8.68
C LEU A 145 18.08 -1.61 8.23
N GLY A 146 19.11 -2.13 7.55
CA GLY A 146 19.13 -3.50 7.07
C GLY A 146 18.99 -4.54 8.17
N LEU A 147 19.68 -4.36 9.30
CA LEU A 147 19.62 -5.27 10.46
C LEU A 147 18.21 -5.38 11.06
N GLN A 148 17.41 -4.31 11.02
CA GLN A 148 16.02 -4.36 11.50
C GLN A 148 15.18 -5.27 10.60
N PHE A 149 15.32 -5.15 9.27
CA PHE A 149 14.61 -6.00 8.32
C PHE A 149 15.14 -7.44 8.33
N ASP A 150 16.43 -7.65 8.50
CA ASP A 150 17.03 -8.97 8.70
C ASP A 150 16.40 -9.67 9.92
N ALA A 151 16.32 -8.97 11.05
CA ALA A 151 15.67 -9.49 12.26
C ALA A 151 14.17 -9.75 12.03
N LEU A 152 13.44 -8.83 11.41
CA LEU A 152 11.99 -8.96 11.18
C LEU A 152 11.65 -10.12 10.23
N PHE A 153 12.50 -10.39 9.24
CA PHE A 153 12.26 -11.46 8.27
C PHE A 153 12.94 -12.80 8.66
N THR A 154 13.68 -12.82 9.77
CA THR A 154 14.21 -14.08 10.34
C THR A 154 13.10 -14.79 11.10
N ASP A 155 13.01 -16.11 10.89
CA ASP A 155 12.08 -17.02 11.59
C ASP A 155 10.60 -16.57 11.58
N GLY A 156 10.20 -15.75 10.62
CA GLY A 156 8.82 -15.32 10.44
C GLY A 156 8.33 -14.26 11.42
N LEU A 157 9.21 -13.57 12.12
CA LEU A 157 8.86 -12.58 13.15
C LEU A 157 7.93 -11.47 12.63
N TYR A 158 8.13 -10.99 11.39
CA TYR A 158 7.27 -9.97 10.77
C TYR A 158 5.80 -10.42 10.70
N GLN A 159 5.59 -11.70 10.31
CA GLN A 159 4.25 -12.30 10.24
C GLN A 159 3.67 -12.52 11.64
N GLU A 160 4.47 -12.96 12.60
CA GLU A 160 4.04 -13.18 13.98
C GLU A 160 3.57 -11.89 14.65
N ILE A 161 4.35 -10.81 14.56
CA ILE A 161 3.97 -9.48 15.07
C ILE A 161 2.67 -9.01 14.43
N SER A 162 2.56 -9.17 13.12
CA SER A 162 1.37 -8.75 12.36
C SER A 162 0.13 -9.56 12.76
N ALA A 163 0.24 -10.86 12.85
CA ALA A 163 -0.85 -11.74 13.27
C ALA A 163 -1.30 -11.45 14.71
N HIS A 164 -0.35 -11.20 15.63
CA HIS A 164 -0.67 -10.81 16.99
C HIS A 164 -1.49 -9.51 17.05
N ALA A 165 -1.08 -8.48 16.28
CA ALA A 165 -1.80 -7.21 16.23
C ALA A 165 -3.23 -7.38 15.67
N ILE A 166 -3.41 -8.21 14.63
CA ILE A 166 -4.73 -8.54 14.09
C ILE A 166 -5.59 -9.26 15.14
N ALA A 167 -5.04 -10.24 15.86
CA ALA A 167 -5.78 -10.93 16.91
C ALA A 167 -6.23 -9.98 18.04
N MET A 168 -5.42 -8.98 18.39
CA MET A 168 -5.82 -7.98 19.39
C MET A 168 -6.87 -7.01 18.83
N ALA A 169 -6.77 -6.62 17.56
CA ALA A 169 -7.78 -5.80 16.89
C ALA A 169 -9.14 -6.52 16.83
N GLU A 170 -9.16 -7.82 16.53
CA GLU A 170 -10.42 -8.62 16.52
C GLU A 170 -11.09 -8.64 17.90
N LYS A 171 -10.34 -8.79 19.00
CA LYS A 171 -10.91 -8.72 20.35
C LYS A 171 -11.57 -7.37 20.63
N LEU A 172 -10.94 -6.27 20.21
CA LEU A 172 -11.54 -4.94 20.34
C LEU A 172 -12.81 -4.81 19.49
N ARG A 173 -12.78 -5.33 18.25
CA ARG A 173 -13.93 -5.33 17.35
C ARG A 173 -15.10 -6.11 17.94
N GLU A 174 -14.86 -7.29 18.46
CA GLU A 174 -15.87 -8.10 19.15
C GLU A 174 -16.52 -7.33 20.32
N ALA A 175 -15.68 -6.67 21.14
CA ALA A 175 -16.16 -5.89 22.28
C ALA A 175 -17.03 -4.70 21.87
N PHE A 176 -16.64 -3.95 20.82
CA PHE A 176 -17.44 -2.82 20.30
C PHE A 176 -18.72 -3.32 19.62
N THR A 177 -18.63 -4.39 18.84
CA THR A 177 -19.81 -5.01 18.18
C THR A 177 -20.82 -5.50 19.20
N ALA A 178 -20.37 -6.16 20.29
CA ALA A 178 -21.24 -6.61 21.38
C ALA A 178 -21.97 -5.46 22.10
N LYS A 179 -21.42 -4.24 22.02
CA LYS A 179 -22.03 -3.01 22.55
C LYS A 179 -22.89 -2.27 21.52
N GLY A 180 -23.04 -2.78 20.31
CA GLY A 180 -23.86 -2.20 19.25
C GLY A 180 -23.25 -1.02 18.51
N TYR A 181 -21.93 -0.82 18.58
CA TYR A 181 -21.26 0.22 17.81
C TYR A 181 -21.16 -0.14 16.33
N ASN A 182 -21.24 0.89 15.49
CA ASN A 182 -21.01 0.81 14.04
C ASN A 182 -19.55 1.22 13.69
N TYR A 183 -19.14 0.91 12.47
CA TYR A 183 -17.80 1.20 11.97
C TYR A 183 -17.86 2.04 10.70
N LEU A 184 -16.84 2.89 10.50
CA LEU A 184 -16.73 3.76 9.32
C LEU A 184 -16.62 2.95 8.02
N ALA A 185 -15.84 1.88 8.05
CA ALA A 185 -15.67 0.98 6.92
C ALA A 185 -15.59 -0.48 7.39
N PRO A 186 -16.14 -1.43 6.61
CA PRO A 186 -15.97 -2.84 6.89
C PRO A 186 -14.53 -3.25 6.58
N ASN A 187 -13.75 -3.58 7.60
CA ASN A 187 -12.38 -4.08 7.44
C ASN A 187 -12.02 -5.02 8.57
N ARG A 188 -10.98 -5.82 8.40
CA ARG A 188 -10.46 -6.75 9.39
C ARG A 188 -8.95 -6.59 9.65
N THR A 189 -8.42 -5.40 9.36
CA THR A 189 -7.05 -5.04 9.70
C THR A 189 -6.96 -4.50 11.14
N ASN A 190 -5.79 -4.05 11.54
CA ASN A 190 -5.56 -3.47 12.86
C ASN A 190 -6.09 -2.04 13.03
N GLN A 191 -6.65 -1.43 11.98
CA GLN A 191 -7.28 -0.12 12.03
C GLN A 191 -8.80 -0.28 12.24
N ILE A 192 -9.30 0.20 13.37
CA ILE A 192 -10.72 0.10 13.74
C ILE A 192 -11.25 1.51 13.95
N PHE A 193 -12.15 1.93 13.08
CA PHE A 193 -12.80 3.24 13.15
C PHE A 193 -14.24 3.09 13.66
N VAL A 194 -14.40 3.18 14.96
CA VAL A 194 -15.70 3.06 15.64
C VAL A 194 -16.42 4.37 15.56
N ILE A 195 -17.71 4.34 15.15
CA ILE A 195 -18.59 5.51 15.20
C ILE A 195 -19.17 5.59 16.62
N VAL A 196 -18.82 6.65 17.33
CA VAL A 196 -19.34 6.92 18.68
C VAL A 196 -20.47 7.93 18.61
N PRO A 197 -21.50 7.82 19.48
CA PRO A 197 -22.54 8.86 19.58
C PRO A 197 -21.94 10.17 20.10
N ASP A 198 -22.56 11.28 19.74
CA ASP A 198 -22.24 12.63 20.22
C ASP A 198 -22.45 12.77 21.75
#